data_bcafec0d21ee061800a66545a4c84a22
#
_entry.id   bcafec0d21ee061800a66545a4c84a22
#
_cell.length_a   1.000
_cell.length_b   1.000
_cell.length_c   1.000
_cell.angle_alpha   90.00
_cell.angle_beta   90.00
_cell.angle_gamma   90.00
#
_symmetry.space_group_name_H-M   'P 1'
#
loop_
_entity.id
_entity.type
_entity.pdbx_description
1 polymer ?
#
loop_
_entity_poly.entity_id
_entity_poly.type
_entity_poly.pdbx_seq_one_letter_code
_entity_poly.pdbx_strand_id
1 'polypeptide(L)'
;MEPILQTEKLNHVYSAGTPFERDALIDVDFTAYQGEYLGIIGRTGSGKSTLIQHLNGLLKPTSGKVLFEGKDIWSSKELTRATRFQVGLVFQYPEYQLFEETVYKDISFGPKNMGLDPDEIDRRVRKAARFVGLKDEILDKSPFELSGGQKRRVAIAGVIAMEPKVLVLDEPPAGLDPVGVEEILSNIRAYHEDQNATIILVSHSMEEVARTVDRLVVVCDGKIPFSGSPREVFSHGPELEEMGLGVPQMTRVFHRLRRMGVDIDPSVYTIEQARDAVLDALNRGPCKAEDRLCGERKKEPADMEFSAPFAGNGMEPVSSDERGAV
;
A
#
# COMPACT_ATOMS: atom_id res chain seq x y z
N MET A 1 5.35 -17.76 -12.35
CA MET A 1 6.24 -16.78 -11.68
C MET A 1 6.87 -17.48 -10.48
N GLU A 2 8.13 -17.21 -10.21
CA GLU A 2 8.81 -17.80 -9.04
C GLU A 2 8.62 -16.90 -7.81
N PRO A 3 8.32 -17.46 -6.62
CA PRO A 3 8.20 -16.68 -5.41
C PRO A 3 9.58 -16.15 -4.98
N ILE A 4 9.68 -14.85 -4.74
CA ILE A 4 10.90 -14.19 -4.27
C ILE A 4 10.87 -13.93 -2.77
N LEU A 5 9.71 -13.50 -2.24
CA LEU A 5 9.46 -13.30 -0.82
C LEU A 5 8.21 -14.05 -0.40
N GLN A 6 8.27 -14.74 0.74
CA GLN A 6 7.15 -15.48 1.29
C GLN A 6 7.13 -15.37 2.81
N THR A 7 5.93 -15.49 3.38
CA THR A 7 5.77 -15.76 4.82
C THR A 7 4.94 -17.03 4.99
N GLU A 8 5.30 -17.83 5.98
CA GLU A 8 4.59 -19.03 6.38
C GLU A 8 4.08 -18.87 7.80
N LYS A 9 2.76 -18.76 7.96
CA LYS A 9 2.06 -18.57 9.25
C LYS A 9 2.75 -17.56 10.14
N LEU A 10 3.04 -16.39 9.56
CA LEU A 10 3.77 -15.32 10.24
C LEU A 10 2.89 -14.73 11.33
N ASN A 11 3.40 -14.76 12.56
CA ASN A 11 2.78 -14.10 13.71
C ASN A 11 3.73 -13.08 14.31
N HIS A 12 3.18 -11.95 14.73
CA HIS A 12 3.91 -10.95 15.50
C HIS A 12 3.06 -10.34 16.60
N VAL A 13 3.55 -10.44 17.81
CA VAL A 13 2.92 -9.91 19.02
C VAL A 13 3.85 -8.84 19.62
N TYR A 14 3.36 -7.60 19.70
CA TYR A 14 4.05 -6.54 20.42
C TYR A 14 3.83 -6.67 21.92
N SER A 15 4.88 -6.38 22.70
CA SER A 15 4.82 -6.35 24.18
C SER A 15 4.28 -7.64 24.81
N ALA A 16 4.62 -8.81 24.21
CA ALA A 16 4.15 -10.11 24.69
C ALA A 16 4.37 -10.31 26.20
N GLY A 17 3.37 -10.84 26.90
CA GLY A 17 3.40 -11.08 28.34
C GLY A 17 3.23 -9.81 29.19
N THR A 18 2.85 -8.68 28.62
CA THR A 18 2.57 -7.44 29.34
C THR A 18 1.09 -7.02 29.20
N PRO A 19 0.58 -6.09 30.05
CA PRO A 19 -0.79 -5.55 29.87
C PRO A 19 -1.01 -4.79 28.56
N PHE A 20 0.05 -4.50 27.80
CA PHE A 20 0.01 -3.82 26.50
C PHE A 20 0.24 -4.79 25.33
N GLU A 21 0.05 -6.08 25.57
CA GLU A 21 0.14 -7.10 24.54
C GLU A 21 -0.85 -6.83 23.40
N ARG A 22 -0.34 -6.88 22.17
CA ARG A 22 -1.15 -6.66 20.97
C ARG A 22 -0.67 -7.54 19.83
N ASP A 23 -1.59 -8.34 19.30
CA ASP A 23 -1.39 -9.07 18.06
C ASP A 23 -1.37 -8.08 16.89
N ALA A 24 -0.28 -8.08 16.13
CA ALA A 24 -0.11 -7.24 14.96
C ALA A 24 -0.22 -8.03 13.66
N LEU A 25 0.20 -9.29 13.67
CA LEU A 25 0.05 -10.24 12.55
C LEU A 25 -0.38 -11.59 13.12
N ILE A 26 -1.33 -12.22 12.46
CA ILE A 26 -1.95 -13.49 12.88
C ILE A 26 -2.00 -14.46 11.71
N ASP A 27 -1.18 -15.51 11.75
CA ASP A 27 -1.09 -16.58 10.76
C ASP A 27 -1.04 -16.07 9.30
N VAL A 28 -0.19 -15.07 9.06
CA VAL A 28 -0.10 -14.42 7.75
C VAL A 28 0.72 -15.26 6.79
N ASP A 29 0.06 -15.75 5.75
CA ASP A 29 0.67 -16.35 4.55
C ASP A 29 0.68 -15.29 3.44
N PHE A 30 1.88 -14.87 3.03
CA PHE A 30 2.11 -13.85 2.02
C PHE A 30 3.10 -14.36 0.99
N THR A 31 2.91 -13.99 -0.27
CA THR A 31 3.87 -14.30 -1.33
C THR A 31 3.98 -13.11 -2.26
N ALA A 32 5.20 -12.70 -2.59
CA ALA A 32 5.51 -11.81 -3.70
C ALA A 32 6.34 -12.57 -4.74
N TYR A 33 6.06 -12.35 -6.02
CA TYR A 33 6.72 -13.03 -7.12
C TYR A 33 7.80 -12.15 -7.75
N GLN A 34 8.79 -12.78 -8.37
CA GLN A 34 9.87 -12.06 -9.04
C GLN A 34 9.32 -11.21 -10.19
N GLY A 35 9.73 -9.94 -10.25
CA GLY A 35 9.29 -9.00 -11.27
C GLY A 35 7.81 -8.60 -11.18
N GLU A 36 7.17 -8.79 -10.02
CA GLU A 36 5.79 -8.39 -9.77
C GLU A 36 5.73 -6.94 -9.24
N TYR A 37 4.70 -6.19 -9.63
CA TYR A 37 4.35 -4.93 -8.99
C TYR A 37 3.13 -5.17 -8.08
N LEU A 38 3.40 -5.38 -6.79
CA LEU A 38 2.43 -5.76 -5.77
C LEU A 38 1.99 -4.54 -4.94
N GLY A 39 0.67 -4.37 -4.78
CA GLY A 39 0.08 -3.40 -3.86
C GLY A 39 -0.30 -4.03 -2.52
N ILE A 40 -0.08 -3.31 -1.43
CA ILE A 40 -0.60 -3.66 -0.10
C ILE A 40 -1.49 -2.53 0.39
N ILE A 41 -2.75 -2.81 0.64
CA ILE A 41 -3.72 -1.87 1.21
C ILE A 41 -4.24 -2.35 2.56
N GLY A 42 -4.76 -1.43 3.36
CA GLY A 42 -5.32 -1.74 4.66
C GLY A 42 -5.46 -0.48 5.50
N ARG A 43 -6.30 -0.51 6.53
CA ARG A 43 -6.47 0.62 7.48
C ARG A 43 -5.19 0.90 8.25
N THR A 44 -5.08 2.12 8.80
CA THR A 44 -4.04 2.44 9.78
C THR A 44 -4.16 1.47 10.96
N GLY A 45 -3.02 0.87 11.35
CA GLY A 45 -2.97 -0.11 12.42
C GLY A 45 -3.41 -1.53 12.05
N SER A 46 -3.67 -1.84 10.78
CA SER A 46 -4.05 -3.19 10.33
C SER A 46 -2.90 -4.21 10.29
N GLY A 47 -1.64 -3.76 10.44
CA GLY A 47 -0.45 -4.64 10.40
C GLY A 47 0.46 -4.46 9.19
N LYS A 48 0.14 -3.58 8.22
CA LYS A 48 0.94 -3.37 7.00
C LYS A 48 2.42 -3.07 7.29
N SER A 49 2.69 -2.03 8.09
CA SER A 49 4.08 -1.63 8.41
C SER A 49 4.81 -2.71 9.20
N THR A 50 4.10 -3.47 10.03
CA THR A 50 4.66 -4.64 10.70
C THR A 50 5.04 -5.72 9.68
N LEU A 51 4.15 -6.02 8.72
CA LEU A 51 4.42 -7.00 7.68
C LEU A 51 5.67 -6.63 6.85
N ILE A 52 5.72 -5.41 6.32
CA ILE A 52 6.86 -5.00 5.46
C ILE A 52 8.20 -4.98 6.22
N GLN A 53 8.19 -4.68 7.53
CA GLN A 53 9.40 -4.76 8.36
C GLN A 53 9.87 -6.21 8.61
N HIS A 54 8.97 -7.19 8.59
CA HIS A 54 9.34 -8.59 8.58
C HIS A 54 9.95 -9.01 7.25
N LEU A 55 9.37 -8.56 6.12
CA LEU A 55 9.87 -8.87 4.77
C LEU A 55 11.31 -8.40 4.55
N ASN A 56 11.70 -7.27 5.15
CA ASN A 56 13.07 -6.75 5.10
C ASN A 56 13.98 -7.33 6.22
N GLY A 57 13.45 -8.11 7.16
CA GLY A 57 14.20 -8.65 8.29
C GLY A 57 14.59 -7.63 9.36
N LEU A 58 13.85 -6.51 9.49
CA LEU A 58 13.99 -5.58 10.61
C LEU A 58 13.31 -6.10 11.86
N LEU A 59 12.14 -6.70 11.73
CA LEU A 59 11.44 -7.37 12.83
C LEU A 59 11.59 -8.87 12.72
N LYS A 60 11.84 -9.52 13.87
CA LYS A 60 11.86 -10.97 13.98
C LYS A 60 10.46 -11.48 14.29
N PRO A 61 9.97 -12.53 13.62
CA PRO A 61 8.70 -13.16 13.94
C PRO A 61 8.61 -13.65 15.39
N THR A 62 7.41 -13.55 15.99
CA THR A 62 7.10 -14.27 17.23
C THR A 62 6.97 -15.77 16.95
N SER A 63 6.34 -16.12 15.81
CA SER A 63 6.32 -17.47 15.26
C SER A 63 6.10 -17.43 13.75
N GLY A 64 6.25 -18.55 13.09
CA GLY A 64 6.23 -18.63 11.63
C GLY A 64 7.59 -18.32 11.00
N LYS A 65 7.62 -18.12 9.68
CA LYS A 65 8.86 -17.90 8.92
C LYS A 65 8.72 -16.77 7.92
N VAL A 66 9.84 -16.17 7.57
CA VAL A 66 9.99 -15.28 6.43
C VAL A 66 11.04 -15.86 5.52
N LEU A 67 10.69 -16.08 4.26
CA LEU A 67 11.56 -16.72 3.27
C LEU A 67 11.93 -15.70 2.19
N PHE A 68 13.20 -15.61 1.88
CA PHE A 68 13.72 -14.92 0.70
C PHE A 68 14.38 -15.94 -0.22
N GLU A 69 13.92 -16.04 -1.47
CA GLU A 69 14.36 -17.07 -2.43
C GLU A 69 14.33 -18.49 -1.81
N GLY A 70 13.25 -18.80 -1.09
CA GLY A 70 13.04 -20.11 -0.45
C GLY A 70 13.86 -20.37 0.82
N LYS A 71 14.68 -19.42 1.28
CA LYS A 71 15.53 -19.56 2.48
C LYS A 71 14.97 -18.73 3.63
N ASP A 72 14.85 -19.34 4.81
CA ASP A 72 14.44 -18.59 6.01
C ASP A 72 15.51 -17.56 6.38
N ILE A 73 15.13 -16.29 6.31
CA ILE A 73 16.03 -15.15 6.54
C ILE A 73 16.58 -15.10 7.97
N TRP A 74 15.94 -15.80 8.92
CA TRP A 74 16.35 -15.83 10.32
C TRP A 74 17.20 -17.06 10.68
N SER A 75 17.51 -17.93 9.71
CA SER A 75 18.33 -19.12 9.93
C SER A 75 19.79 -18.78 10.29
N SER A 76 20.33 -17.63 9.87
CA SER A 76 21.62 -17.10 10.29
C SER A 76 21.65 -15.56 10.27
N LYS A 77 22.58 -14.95 11.04
CA LYS A 77 22.77 -13.50 11.07
C LYS A 77 23.26 -12.96 9.71
N GLU A 78 24.11 -13.73 9.05
CA GLU A 78 24.66 -13.40 7.73
C GLU A 78 23.55 -13.34 6.69
N LEU A 79 22.62 -14.30 6.71
CA LEU A 79 21.50 -14.34 5.78
C LEU A 79 20.53 -13.19 6.04
N THR A 80 20.22 -12.88 7.32
CA THR A 80 19.41 -11.72 7.68
C THR A 80 20.05 -10.42 7.16
N ARG A 81 21.36 -10.26 7.34
CA ARG A 81 22.10 -9.08 6.84
C ARG A 81 22.08 -9.02 5.31
N ALA A 82 22.34 -10.11 4.63
CA ALA A 82 22.31 -10.19 3.17
C ALA A 82 20.92 -9.83 2.62
N THR A 83 19.86 -10.34 3.25
CA THR A 83 18.48 -10.05 2.86
C THR A 83 18.16 -8.55 2.93
N ARG A 84 18.67 -7.81 3.92
CA ARG A 84 18.45 -6.35 4.04
C ARG A 84 19.01 -5.54 2.88
N PHE A 85 20.04 -6.05 2.20
CA PHE A 85 20.57 -5.43 0.99
C PHE A 85 19.77 -5.81 -0.26
N GLN A 86 19.14 -6.99 -0.27
CA GLN A 86 18.36 -7.50 -1.39
C GLN A 86 16.88 -7.06 -1.34
N VAL A 87 16.37 -6.75 -0.14
CA VAL A 87 15.02 -6.24 0.10
C VAL A 87 15.15 -4.84 0.65
N GLY A 88 15.20 -3.85 -0.25
CA GLY A 88 15.25 -2.43 0.11
C GLY A 88 13.93 -1.98 0.68
N LEU A 89 13.94 -1.22 1.77
CA LEU A 89 12.74 -0.66 2.41
C LEU A 89 12.86 0.86 2.51
N VAL A 90 11.92 1.55 1.86
CA VAL A 90 11.71 2.99 2.00
C VAL A 90 10.54 3.20 2.94
N PHE A 91 10.79 3.81 4.09
CA PHE A 91 9.76 4.10 5.10
C PHE A 91 8.89 5.30 4.72
N GLN A 92 7.77 5.44 5.39
CA GLN A 92 6.97 6.66 5.36
C GLN A 92 7.82 7.85 5.87
N TYR A 93 7.80 8.97 5.15
CA TYR A 93 8.66 10.14 5.42
C TYR A 93 10.15 9.82 5.48
N PRO A 94 10.73 9.24 4.42
CA PRO A 94 12.11 8.76 4.42
C PRO A 94 13.13 9.90 4.53
N GLU A 95 12.72 11.14 4.26
CA GLU A 95 13.53 12.35 4.42
C GLU A 95 14.02 12.61 5.85
N TYR A 96 13.37 12.04 6.86
CA TYR A 96 13.84 12.13 8.25
C TYR A 96 14.99 11.15 8.57
N GLN A 97 15.34 10.29 7.64
CA GLN A 97 16.40 9.29 7.82
C GLN A 97 17.76 9.79 7.28
N LEU A 98 17.81 10.98 6.67
CA LEU A 98 19.04 11.58 6.17
C LEU A 98 19.88 12.10 7.33
N PHE A 99 21.18 11.74 7.37
CA PHE A 99 22.05 12.05 8.50
C PHE A 99 23.49 12.40 8.11
N GLU A 100 23.89 12.18 6.86
CA GLU A 100 25.23 12.43 6.39
C GLU A 100 25.46 13.91 6.05
N GLU A 101 26.71 14.30 5.94
CA GLU A 101 27.13 15.69 5.63
C GLU A 101 26.76 16.10 4.20
N THR A 102 26.81 15.16 3.26
CA THR A 102 26.49 15.40 1.85
C THR A 102 25.52 14.35 1.30
N VAL A 103 24.76 14.74 0.29
CA VAL A 103 23.85 13.85 -0.45
C VAL A 103 24.59 12.64 -1.00
N TYR A 104 25.79 12.84 -1.55
CA TYR A 104 26.63 11.73 -2.03
C TYR A 104 26.93 10.72 -0.93
N LYS A 105 27.29 11.20 0.27
CA LYS A 105 27.59 10.32 1.42
C LYS A 105 26.36 9.56 1.87
N ASP A 106 25.20 10.21 1.95
CA ASP A 106 23.92 9.55 2.30
C ASP A 106 23.57 8.44 1.30
N ILE A 107 23.58 8.72 0.00
CA ILE A 107 23.28 7.72 -1.03
C ILE A 107 24.30 6.57 -1.03
N SER A 108 25.59 6.87 -0.77
CA SER A 108 26.67 5.89 -0.75
C SER A 108 26.70 5.01 0.49
N PHE A 109 25.92 5.33 1.53
CA PHE A 109 25.95 4.62 2.81
C PHE A 109 25.61 3.11 2.67
N GLY A 110 24.52 2.79 1.93
CA GLY A 110 24.15 1.42 1.64
C GLY A 110 25.24 0.64 0.89
N PRO A 111 25.67 1.09 -0.30
CA PRO A 111 26.77 0.49 -1.08
C PRO A 111 28.08 0.29 -0.30
N LYS A 112 28.45 1.26 0.55
CA LYS A 112 29.63 1.12 1.44
C LYS A 112 29.46 -0.02 2.44
N ASN A 113 28.29 -0.14 3.05
CA ASN A 113 27.99 -1.23 4.00
C ASN A 113 27.92 -2.61 3.34
N MET A 114 27.71 -2.65 2.01
CA MET A 114 27.82 -3.87 1.21
C MET A 114 29.29 -4.27 0.97
N GLY A 115 30.24 -3.37 1.22
CA GLY A 115 31.66 -3.60 0.99
C GLY A 115 32.08 -3.49 -0.47
N LEU A 116 31.37 -2.71 -1.27
CA LEU A 116 31.69 -2.47 -2.68
C LEU A 116 32.95 -1.58 -2.81
N ASP A 117 33.64 -1.71 -3.94
CA ASP A 117 34.77 -0.84 -4.25
C ASP A 117 34.31 0.60 -4.57
N PRO A 118 35.23 1.60 -4.43
CA PRO A 118 34.89 3.01 -4.61
C PRO A 118 34.32 3.36 -5.99
N ASP A 119 34.80 2.74 -7.06
CA ASP A 119 34.35 3.03 -8.43
C ASP A 119 32.92 2.52 -8.64
N GLU A 120 32.61 1.33 -8.12
CA GLU A 120 31.27 0.77 -8.15
C GLU A 120 30.29 1.59 -7.29
N ILE A 121 30.75 2.08 -6.13
CA ILE A 121 29.95 2.98 -5.27
C ILE A 121 29.60 4.25 -6.04
N ASP A 122 30.57 4.92 -6.67
CA ASP A 122 30.33 6.16 -7.44
C ASP A 122 29.36 5.90 -8.59
N ARG A 123 29.56 4.81 -9.33
CA ARG A 123 28.65 4.39 -10.42
C ARG A 123 27.20 4.24 -9.93
N ARG A 124 27.00 3.54 -8.81
CA ARG A 124 25.67 3.28 -8.23
C ARG A 124 25.02 4.55 -7.70
N VAL A 125 25.78 5.38 -6.99
CA VAL A 125 25.30 6.68 -6.47
C VAL A 125 24.78 7.57 -7.60
N ARG A 126 25.60 7.75 -8.67
CA ARG A 126 25.18 8.58 -9.81
C ARG A 126 24.02 7.97 -10.60
N LYS A 127 23.98 6.64 -10.74
CA LYS A 127 22.86 5.94 -11.36
C LYS A 127 21.57 6.17 -10.55
N ALA A 128 21.61 5.96 -9.24
CA ALA A 128 20.46 6.13 -8.37
C ALA A 128 19.99 7.60 -8.33
N ALA A 129 20.92 8.57 -8.25
CA ALA A 129 20.57 9.99 -8.27
C ALA A 129 19.84 10.38 -9.56
N ARG A 130 20.36 9.97 -10.72
CA ARG A 130 19.69 10.21 -12.02
C ARG A 130 18.32 9.56 -12.08
N PHE A 131 18.19 8.36 -11.51
CA PHE A 131 16.94 7.61 -11.51
C PHE A 131 15.81 8.37 -10.81
N VAL A 132 16.10 9.01 -9.70
CA VAL A 132 15.13 9.82 -8.94
C VAL A 132 15.08 11.29 -9.39
N GLY A 133 15.73 11.64 -10.51
CA GLY A 133 15.71 12.98 -11.07
C GLY A 133 16.52 14.02 -10.29
N LEU A 134 17.55 13.60 -9.54
CA LEU A 134 18.51 14.49 -8.89
C LEU A 134 19.62 14.90 -9.87
N LYS A 135 19.96 16.19 -9.89
CA LYS A 135 21.08 16.70 -10.66
C LYS A 135 22.39 16.44 -9.92
N ASP A 136 23.50 16.21 -10.66
CA ASP A 136 24.83 15.95 -10.08
C ASP A 136 25.30 17.07 -9.14
N GLU A 137 24.93 18.34 -9.42
CA GLU A 137 25.25 19.50 -8.59
C GLU A 137 24.72 19.43 -7.14
N ILE A 138 23.73 18.56 -6.90
CA ILE A 138 23.13 18.37 -5.57
C ILE A 138 23.95 17.41 -4.72
N LEU A 139 24.75 16.53 -5.34
CA LEU A 139 25.47 15.47 -4.64
C LEU A 139 26.44 15.99 -3.58
N ASP A 140 27.05 17.15 -3.81
CA ASP A 140 27.99 17.76 -2.89
C ASP A 140 27.34 18.66 -1.82
N LYS A 141 26.02 18.91 -1.94
CA LYS A 141 25.26 19.72 -0.97
C LYS A 141 24.93 18.94 0.28
N SER A 142 24.68 19.66 1.37
CA SER A 142 24.12 19.08 2.57
C SER A 142 22.66 18.67 2.33
N PRO A 143 22.22 17.47 2.75
CA PRO A 143 20.81 17.08 2.68
C PRO A 143 19.88 18.07 3.39
N PHE A 144 20.39 18.75 4.42
CA PHE A 144 19.59 19.69 5.24
C PHE A 144 19.26 21.00 4.50
N GLU A 145 20.00 21.34 3.43
CA GLU A 145 19.75 22.52 2.57
C GLU A 145 18.70 22.26 1.48
N LEU A 146 18.26 21.00 1.32
CA LEU A 146 17.35 20.59 0.26
C LEU A 146 15.87 20.82 0.63
N SER A 147 15.04 21.00 -0.40
CA SER A 147 13.56 20.94 -0.23
C SER A 147 13.10 19.56 0.24
N GLY A 148 11.90 19.48 0.85
CA GLY A 148 11.35 18.21 1.32
C GLY A 148 11.26 17.15 0.21
N GLY A 149 10.81 17.53 -0.99
CA GLY A 149 10.78 16.63 -2.15
C GLY A 149 12.16 16.16 -2.61
N GLN A 150 13.16 17.04 -2.57
CA GLN A 150 14.54 16.66 -2.88
C GLN A 150 15.12 15.72 -1.82
N LYS A 151 14.90 15.99 -0.52
CA LYS A 151 15.30 15.08 0.58
C LYS A 151 14.72 13.68 0.38
N ARG A 152 13.43 13.60 0.06
CA ARG A 152 12.75 12.32 -0.21
C ARG A 152 13.39 11.57 -1.36
N ARG A 153 13.70 12.25 -2.47
CA ARG A 153 14.41 11.64 -3.60
C ARG A 153 15.78 11.13 -3.20
N VAL A 154 16.53 11.87 -2.36
CA VAL A 154 17.82 11.42 -1.81
C VAL A 154 17.65 10.12 -1.01
N ALA A 155 16.68 10.07 -0.12
CA ALA A 155 16.41 8.88 0.71
C ALA A 155 16.03 7.66 -0.15
N ILE A 156 15.17 7.84 -1.16
CA ILE A 156 14.82 6.77 -2.10
C ILE A 156 16.07 6.33 -2.89
N ALA A 157 16.90 7.30 -3.37
CA ALA A 157 18.14 6.99 -4.08
C ALA A 157 19.10 6.16 -3.22
N GLY A 158 19.19 6.43 -1.92
CA GLY A 158 20.02 5.67 -0.96
C GLY A 158 19.62 4.18 -0.91
N VAL A 159 18.33 3.88 -1.01
CA VAL A 159 17.86 2.49 -1.08
C VAL A 159 18.10 1.89 -2.47
N ILE A 160 17.78 2.61 -3.54
CA ILE A 160 17.97 2.15 -4.93
C ILE A 160 19.45 1.90 -5.25
N ALA A 161 20.37 2.68 -4.65
CA ALA A 161 21.82 2.52 -4.87
C ALA A 161 22.36 1.15 -4.42
N MET A 162 21.64 0.44 -3.56
CA MET A 162 21.96 -0.95 -3.22
C MET A 162 21.59 -1.94 -4.34
N GLU A 163 20.84 -1.51 -5.35
CA GLU A 163 20.28 -2.33 -6.44
C GLU A 163 19.54 -3.58 -5.89
N PRO A 164 18.51 -3.36 -5.03
CA PRO A 164 17.79 -4.45 -4.40
C PRO A 164 16.94 -5.21 -5.43
N LYS A 165 16.77 -6.53 -5.23
CA LYS A 165 15.84 -7.38 -6.01
C LYS A 165 14.38 -7.08 -5.70
N VAL A 166 14.09 -6.65 -4.46
CA VAL A 166 12.75 -6.26 -4.00
C VAL A 166 12.84 -4.86 -3.41
N LEU A 167 12.01 -3.94 -3.90
CA LEU A 167 11.90 -2.58 -3.37
C LEU A 167 10.53 -2.44 -2.69
N VAL A 168 10.55 -2.29 -1.38
CA VAL A 168 9.35 -2.05 -0.56
C VAL A 168 9.25 -0.56 -0.29
N LEU A 169 8.08 0.01 -0.54
CA LEU A 169 7.81 1.44 -0.42
C LEU A 169 6.58 1.64 0.48
N ASP A 170 6.78 2.25 1.65
CA ASP A 170 5.70 2.56 2.59
C ASP A 170 5.22 3.98 2.37
N GLU A 171 4.09 4.13 1.68
CA GLU A 171 3.45 5.41 1.35
C GLU A 171 4.42 6.45 0.73
N PRO A 172 5.13 6.11 -0.36
CA PRO A 172 6.18 6.96 -0.91
C PRO A 172 5.70 8.36 -1.35
N PRO A 173 4.43 8.59 -1.78
CA PRO A 173 3.98 9.93 -2.16
C PRO A 173 3.42 10.77 -1.01
N ALA A 174 3.36 10.27 0.23
CA ALA A 174 2.74 10.97 1.35
C ALA A 174 3.30 12.39 1.56
N GLY A 175 2.44 13.41 1.56
CA GLY A 175 2.83 14.80 1.79
C GLY A 175 3.47 15.52 0.60
N LEU A 176 3.44 14.95 -0.60
CA LEU A 176 3.83 15.60 -1.85
C LEU A 176 2.62 16.26 -2.52
N ASP A 177 2.90 17.24 -3.37
CA ASP A 177 1.93 17.78 -4.30
C ASP A 177 1.63 16.77 -5.44
N PRO A 178 0.54 16.94 -6.20
CA PRO A 178 0.16 15.99 -7.25
C PRO A 178 1.24 15.75 -8.31
N VAL A 179 2.06 16.76 -8.63
CA VAL A 179 3.16 16.64 -9.60
C VAL A 179 4.26 15.77 -9.03
N GLY A 180 4.64 16.00 -7.78
CA GLY A 180 5.64 15.19 -7.08
C GLY A 180 5.22 13.73 -6.89
N VAL A 181 3.92 13.49 -6.68
CA VAL A 181 3.35 12.14 -6.63
C VAL A 181 3.56 11.42 -7.96
N GLU A 182 3.14 12.04 -9.07
CA GLU A 182 3.26 11.44 -10.41
C GLU A 182 4.72 11.19 -10.80
N GLU A 183 5.62 12.13 -10.49
CA GLU A 183 7.06 11.96 -10.74
C GLU A 183 7.65 10.77 -9.97
N ILE A 184 7.35 10.62 -8.68
CA ILE A 184 7.88 9.50 -7.87
C ILE A 184 7.32 8.17 -8.38
N LEU A 185 6.02 8.07 -8.62
CA LEU A 185 5.41 6.83 -9.12
C LEU A 185 5.93 6.46 -10.51
N SER A 186 6.13 7.46 -11.39
CA SER A 186 6.75 7.25 -12.70
C SER A 186 8.18 6.72 -12.59
N ASN A 187 8.99 7.31 -11.70
CA ASN A 187 10.36 6.85 -11.45
C ASN A 187 10.40 5.42 -10.90
N ILE A 188 9.49 5.07 -9.96
CA ILE A 188 9.39 3.71 -9.41
C ILE A 188 9.01 2.72 -10.51
N ARG A 189 8.06 3.08 -11.39
CA ARG A 189 7.67 2.24 -12.53
C ARG A 189 8.85 2.04 -13.49
N ALA A 190 9.55 3.12 -13.86
CA ALA A 190 10.73 3.02 -14.70
C ALA A 190 11.83 2.15 -14.07
N TYR A 191 12.00 2.20 -12.73
CA TYR A 191 12.92 1.31 -12.01
C TYR A 191 12.49 -0.15 -12.11
N HIS A 192 11.20 -0.44 -11.93
CA HIS A 192 10.64 -1.77 -12.09
C HIS A 192 10.91 -2.33 -13.50
N GLU A 193 10.60 -1.55 -14.54
CA GLU A 193 10.78 -1.95 -15.94
C GLU A 193 12.26 -2.13 -16.34
N ASP A 194 13.15 -1.21 -15.90
CA ASP A 194 14.58 -1.23 -16.27
C ASP A 194 15.35 -2.35 -15.54
N GLN A 195 15.06 -2.58 -14.26
CA GLN A 195 15.79 -3.54 -13.44
C GLN A 195 15.08 -4.89 -13.26
N ASN A 196 13.85 -5.04 -13.78
CA ASN A 196 12.97 -6.18 -13.49
C ASN A 196 12.87 -6.47 -11.98
N ALA A 197 12.93 -5.39 -11.17
CA ALA A 197 12.86 -5.46 -9.72
C ALA A 197 11.42 -5.74 -9.26
N THR A 198 11.24 -6.54 -8.23
CA THR A 198 9.92 -6.70 -7.60
C THR A 198 9.60 -5.45 -6.78
N ILE A 199 8.44 -4.86 -6.99
CA ILE A 199 7.97 -3.69 -6.22
C ILE A 199 6.86 -4.11 -5.26
N ILE A 200 6.97 -3.68 -4.00
CA ILE A 200 5.89 -3.80 -3.01
C ILE A 200 5.51 -2.39 -2.59
N LEU A 201 4.36 -1.91 -3.07
CA LEU A 201 3.84 -0.58 -2.80
C LEU A 201 2.77 -0.64 -1.70
N VAL A 202 3.04 -0.06 -0.54
CA VAL A 202 2.02 0.18 0.48
C VAL A 202 1.42 1.56 0.23
N SER A 203 0.11 1.62 0.02
CA SER A 203 -0.62 2.88 -0.17
C SER A 203 -2.02 2.80 0.43
N HIS A 204 -2.54 3.95 0.82
CA HIS A 204 -3.94 4.13 1.18
C HIS A 204 -4.75 4.78 0.05
N SER A 205 -4.11 5.16 -1.05
CA SER A 205 -4.76 5.68 -2.26
C SER A 205 -5.22 4.52 -3.15
N MET A 206 -6.51 4.26 -3.16
CA MET A 206 -7.10 3.18 -3.96
C MET A 206 -6.95 3.43 -5.46
N GLU A 207 -6.99 4.70 -5.88
CA GLU A 207 -6.80 5.11 -7.27
C GLU A 207 -5.38 4.84 -7.77
N GLU A 208 -4.36 5.17 -6.95
CA GLU A 208 -2.95 4.91 -7.30
C GLU A 208 -2.70 3.42 -7.47
N VAL A 209 -3.11 2.64 -6.46
CA VAL A 209 -2.90 1.19 -6.46
C VAL A 209 -3.64 0.54 -7.63
N ALA A 210 -4.90 0.94 -7.87
CA ALA A 210 -5.71 0.41 -8.97
C ALA A 210 -5.06 0.58 -10.35
N ARG A 211 -4.29 1.66 -10.53
CA ARG A 211 -3.65 2.02 -11.83
C ARG A 211 -2.26 1.44 -12.01
N THR A 212 -1.58 1.05 -10.92
CA THR A 212 -0.13 0.79 -10.96
C THR A 212 0.25 -0.66 -10.69
N VAL A 213 -0.56 -1.42 -9.94
CA VAL A 213 -0.15 -2.74 -9.48
C VAL A 213 -0.75 -3.87 -10.30
N ASP A 214 -0.01 -4.97 -10.43
CA ASP A 214 -0.47 -6.20 -11.07
C ASP A 214 -1.38 -7.00 -10.15
N ARG A 215 -1.06 -7.01 -8.86
CA ARG A 215 -1.80 -7.74 -7.82
C ARG A 215 -1.90 -6.90 -6.55
N LEU A 216 -2.96 -7.12 -5.82
CA LEU A 216 -3.32 -6.39 -4.60
C LEU A 216 -3.50 -7.36 -3.44
N VAL A 217 -2.95 -7.00 -2.30
CA VAL A 217 -3.10 -7.70 -1.03
C VAL A 217 -3.79 -6.77 -0.04
N VAL A 218 -4.85 -7.24 0.58
CA VAL A 218 -5.59 -6.52 1.63
C VAL A 218 -5.14 -7.02 2.99
N VAL A 219 -4.70 -6.10 3.86
CA VAL A 219 -4.35 -6.40 5.25
C VAL A 219 -5.40 -5.80 6.17
N CYS A 220 -6.07 -6.65 6.95
CA CYS A 220 -7.10 -6.25 7.91
C CYS A 220 -6.92 -7.04 9.22
N ASP A 221 -6.82 -6.31 10.33
CA ASP A 221 -6.70 -6.88 11.69
C ASP A 221 -5.64 -7.98 11.81
N GLY A 222 -4.45 -7.70 11.22
CA GLY A 222 -3.31 -8.61 11.24
C GLY A 222 -3.42 -9.84 10.32
N LYS A 223 -4.41 -9.88 9.42
CA LYS A 223 -4.65 -10.99 8.48
C LYS A 223 -4.70 -10.51 7.03
N ILE A 224 -4.64 -11.44 6.09
CA ILE A 224 -4.82 -11.18 4.65
C ILE A 224 -6.15 -11.81 4.21
N PRO A 225 -7.28 -11.06 4.25
CA PRO A 225 -8.58 -11.58 3.79
C PRO A 225 -8.67 -11.72 2.27
N PHE A 226 -8.01 -10.84 1.51
CA PHE A 226 -8.08 -10.83 0.04
C PHE A 226 -6.69 -10.67 -0.57
N SER A 227 -6.44 -11.40 -1.66
CA SER A 227 -5.27 -11.26 -2.53
C SER A 227 -5.68 -11.66 -3.95
N GLY A 228 -5.45 -10.78 -4.92
CA GLY A 228 -5.82 -11.01 -6.31
C GLY A 228 -5.52 -9.80 -7.18
N SER A 229 -5.92 -9.81 -8.45
CA SER A 229 -5.84 -8.63 -9.30
C SER A 229 -6.66 -7.47 -8.72
N PRO A 230 -6.37 -6.21 -9.04
CA PRO A 230 -7.18 -5.07 -8.60
C PRO A 230 -8.68 -5.26 -8.92
N ARG A 231 -8.99 -5.83 -10.08
CA ARG A 231 -10.35 -6.15 -10.49
C ARG A 231 -11.05 -7.12 -9.54
N GLU A 232 -10.37 -8.21 -9.18
CA GLU A 232 -10.90 -9.20 -8.23
C GLU A 232 -11.10 -8.60 -6.85
N VAL A 233 -10.11 -7.90 -6.31
CA VAL A 233 -10.19 -7.32 -4.97
C VAL A 233 -11.27 -6.24 -4.89
N PHE A 234 -11.34 -5.31 -5.86
CA PHE A 234 -12.35 -4.25 -5.84
C PHE A 234 -13.77 -4.74 -6.18
N SER A 235 -13.93 -5.96 -6.72
CA SER A 235 -15.26 -6.58 -6.85
C SER A 235 -15.91 -6.87 -5.50
N HIS A 236 -15.11 -6.99 -4.42
CA HIS A 236 -15.53 -7.11 -3.02
C HIS A 236 -15.77 -5.75 -2.35
N GLY A 237 -16.27 -4.77 -3.11
CA GLY A 237 -16.46 -3.40 -2.62
C GLY A 237 -17.21 -3.28 -1.29
N PRO A 238 -18.36 -3.96 -1.10
CA PRO A 238 -19.10 -3.94 0.16
C PRO A 238 -18.28 -4.45 1.36
N GLU A 239 -17.58 -5.57 1.19
CA GLU A 239 -16.74 -6.18 2.23
C GLU A 239 -15.54 -5.28 2.57
N LEU A 240 -14.95 -4.63 1.56
CA LEU A 240 -13.87 -3.66 1.78
C LEU A 240 -14.38 -2.43 2.56
N GLU A 241 -15.59 -1.94 2.26
CA GLU A 241 -16.21 -0.83 3.00
C GLU A 241 -16.52 -1.22 4.46
N GLU A 242 -16.98 -2.45 4.72
CA GLU A 242 -17.16 -2.99 6.08
C GLU A 242 -15.85 -3.06 6.87
N MET A 243 -14.73 -3.40 6.20
CA MET A 243 -13.39 -3.34 6.78
C MET A 243 -12.88 -1.90 6.96
N GLY A 244 -13.67 -0.88 6.55
CA GLY A 244 -13.34 0.54 6.59
C GLY A 244 -12.27 0.93 5.57
N LEU A 245 -12.17 0.20 4.46
CA LEU A 245 -11.37 0.53 3.30
C LEU A 245 -12.23 1.23 2.26
N GLY A 246 -11.66 2.20 1.57
CA GLY A 246 -12.30 2.77 0.39
C GLY A 246 -12.22 1.83 -0.80
N VAL A 247 -13.04 2.12 -1.80
CA VAL A 247 -12.86 1.60 -3.17
C VAL A 247 -12.63 2.76 -4.11
N PRO A 248 -12.02 2.56 -5.28
CA PRO A 248 -11.86 3.61 -6.28
C PRO A 248 -13.18 4.31 -6.58
N GLN A 249 -13.14 5.63 -6.82
CA GLN A 249 -14.36 6.43 -7.04
C GLN A 249 -15.21 5.86 -8.18
N MET A 250 -14.57 5.41 -9.28
CA MET A 250 -15.28 4.81 -10.40
C MET A 250 -15.99 3.53 -9.99
N THR A 251 -15.36 2.66 -9.23
CA THR A 251 -15.99 1.44 -8.68
C THR A 251 -17.26 1.79 -7.90
N ARG A 252 -17.19 2.81 -7.02
CA ARG A 252 -18.35 3.27 -6.24
C ARG A 252 -19.48 3.80 -7.12
N VAL A 253 -19.16 4.60 -8.15
CA VAL A 253 -20.13 5.10 -9.11
C VAL A 253 -20.81 3.95 -9.85
N PHE A 254 -20.05 2.98 -10.34
CA PHE A 254 -20.57 1.87 -11.14
C PHE A 254 -21.41 0.90 -10.29
N HIS A 255 -21.04 0.64 -9.04
CA HIS A 255 -21.89 -0.08 -8.10
C HIS A 255 -23.23 0.63 -7.89
N ARG A 256 -23.21 1.97 -7.78
CA ARG A 256 -24.46 2.76 -7.63
C ARG A 256 -25.33 2.70 -8.88
N LEU A 257 -24.74 2.85 -10.08
CA LEU A 257 -25.45 2.72 -11.36
C LEU A 257 -26.12 1.33 -11.49
N ARG A 258 -25.39 0.27 -11.13
CA ARG A 258 -25.95 -1.10 -11.16
C ARG A 258 -27.13 -1.26 -10.19
N ARG A 259 -27.04 -0.71 -8.97
CA ARG A 259 -28.19 -0.68 -8.02
C ARG A 259 -29.40 0.09 -8.57
N MET A 260 -29.19 1.09 -9.40
CA MET A 260 -30.24 1.85 -10.09
C MET A 260 -30.81 1.10 -11.31
N GLY A 261 -30.33 -0.09 -11.62
CA GLY A 261 -30.82 -0.95 -12.70
C GLY A 261 -30.14 -0.72 -14.06
N VAL A 262 -29.02 0.02 -14.08
CA VAL A 262 -28.20 0.16 -15.30
C VAL A 262 -27.40 -1.13 -15.49
N ASP A 263 -27.49 -1.72 -16.68
CA ASP A 263 -26.70 -2.90 -17.03
C ASP A 263 -25.26 -2.50 -17.39
N ILE A 264 -24.41 -2.46 -16.36
CA ILE A 264 -23.02 -2.01 -16.46
C ILE A 264 -22.13 -2.89 -15.57
N ASP A 265 -20.89 -3.14 -16.01
CA ASP A 265 -19.91 -3.92 -15.24
C ASP A 265 -19.45 -3.13 -14.00
N PRO A 266 -19.71 -3.59 -12.77
CA PRO A 266 -19.30 -2.90 -11.54
C PRO A 266 -17.81 -3.04 -11.21
N SER A 267 -17.06 -3.90 -11.93
CA SER A 267 -15.63 -4.15 -11.70
C SER A 267 -14.71 -3.07 -12.31
N VAL A 268 -15.29 -1.97 -12.76
CA VAL A 268 -14.57 -0.79 -13.28
C VAL A 268 -13.93 -0.03 -12.11
N TYR A 269 -12.64 0.29 -12.24
CA TYR A 269 -11.88 0.97 -11.20
C TYR A 269 -11.01 2.13 -11.70
N THR A 270 -10.85 2.30 -13.03
CA THR A 270 -10.17 3.45 -13.62
C THR A 270 -11.12 4.35 -14.41
N ILE A 271 -10.71 5.60 -14.66
CA ILE A 271 -11.50 6.57 -15.45
C ILE A 271 -11.60 6.11 -16.90
N GLU A 272 -10.53 5.55 -17.47
CA GLU A 272 -10.49 5.03 -18.84
C GLU A 272 -11.48 3.88 -19.01
N GLN A 273 -11.45 2.90 -18.10
CA GLN A 273 -12.42 1.79 -18.07
C GLN A 273 -13.86 2.31 -17.93
N ALA A 274 -14.06 3.32 -17.06
CA ALA A 274 -15.37 3.93 -16.84
C ALA A 274 -15.91 4.59 -18.10
N ARG A 275 -15.07 5.37 -18.83
CA ARG A 275 -15.42 5.99 -20.11
C ARG A 275 -15.87 4.92 -21.11
N ASP A 276 -15.05 3.90 -21.29
CA ASP A 276 -15.29 2.86 -22.29
C ASP A 276 -16.56 2.06 -21.95
N ALA A 277 -16.77 1.70 -20.68
CA ALA A 277 -17.98 1.01 -20.24
C ALA A 277 -19.26 1.85 -20.40
N VAL A 278 -19.19 3.17 -20.17
CA VAL A 278 -20.34 4.07 -20.41
C VAL A 278 -20.64 4.19 -21.89
N LEU A 279 -19.61 4.37 -22.75
CA LEU A 279 -19.81 4.44 -24.20
C LEU A 279 -20.41 3.13 -24.73
N ASP A 280 -19.95 1.98 -24.26
CA ASP A 280 -20.51 0.69 -24.64
C ASP A 280 -21.97 0.53 -24.20
N ALA A 281 -22.31 0.98 -22.97
CA ALA A 281 -23.70 0.94 -22.49
C ALA A 281 -24.63 1.86 -23.31
N LEU A 282 -24.15 3.04 -23.71
CA LEU A 282 -24.91 3.95 -24.56
C LEU A 282 -25.11 3.40 -25.98
N ASN A 283 -24.10 2.72 -26.54
CA ASN A 283 -24.16 2.10 -27.87
C ASN A 283 -25.07 0.86 -27.91
N ARG A 284 -25.26 0.15 -26.79
CA ARG A 284 -26.22 -0.98 -26.69
C ARG A 284 -27.68 -0.55 -26.72
N GLY A 285 -27.96 0.75 -26.49
CA GLY A 285 -29.33 1.27 -26.40
C GLY A 285 -30.06 0.85 -25.10
N PRO A 286 -31.22 1.42 -24.82
CA PRO A 286 -31.98 1.05 -23.63
C PRO A 286 -32.41 -0.43 -23.71
N CYS A 287 -32.01 -1.23 -22.72
CA CYS A 287 -32.47 -2.61 -22.57
C CYS A 287 -34.02 -2.63 -22.60
N LYS A 288 -34.60 -3.29 -23.60
CA LYS A 288 -36.07 -3.46 -23.64
C LYS A 288 -36.49 -4.20 -22.38
N ALA A 289 -37.44 -3.62 -21.67
CA ALA A 289 -37.96 -4.15 -20.39
C ALA A 289 -38.60 -5.54 -20.49
N GLU A 290 -38.65 -6.13 -21.67
CA GLU A 290 -39.31 -7.43 -21.94
C GLU A 290 -38.45 -8.65 -21.67
N ASP A 291 -37.12 -8.54 -21.56
CA ASP A 291 -36.24 -9.70 -21.28
C ASP A 291 -36.08 -10.04 -19.80
N ARG A 292 -36.68 -9.28 -18.87
CA ARG A 292 -36.59 -9.51 -17.41
C ARG A 292 -37.59 -10.46 -16.85
N LEU A 293 -38.50 -11.05 -17.63
CA LEU A 293 -39.57 -11.92 -17.13
C LEU A 293 -39.33 -13.43 -17.22
N CYS A 294 -38.14 -13.87 -17.66
CA CYS A 294 -37.86 -15.30 -17.86
C CYS A 294 -36.70 -15.85 -17.02
N GLY A 295 -36.58 -15.45 -15.77
CA GLY A 295 -35.57 -16.01 -14.88
C GLY A 295 -35.81 -15.60 -13.42
N GLU A 296 -36.32 -16.58 -12.64
CA GLU A 296 -36.40 -16.60 -11.18
C GLU A 296 -37.63 -16.00 -10.49
N ARG A 297 -38.75 -16.74 -10.60
CA ARG A 297 -39.64 -16.88 -9.43
C ARG A 297 -38.95 -17.77 -8.39
N LYS A 298 -38.30 -17.22 -7.40
CA LYS A 298 -38.02 -17.90 -6.13
C LYS A 298 -38.32 -16.96 -4.96
N LYS A 299 -39.42 -17.25 -4.32
CA LYS A 299 -39.82 -17.12 -2.90
C LYS A 299 -39.27 -15.87 -2.16
N GLU A 300 -40.19 -14.92 -1.99
CA GLU A 300 -40.15 -14.00 -0.85
C GLU A 300 -40.33 -14.78 0.45
N PRO A 301 -39.62 -14.47 1.52
CA PRO A 301 -40.11 -14.65 2.88
C PRO A 301 -40.80 -13.35 3.31
N ALA A 302 -42.05 -13.54 3.76
CA ALA A 302 -42.88 -12.52 4.34
C ALA A 302 -42.30 -12.00 5.67
N ASP A 303 -42.67 -10.76 5.95
CA ASP A 303 -42.75 -10.13 7.26
C ASP A 303 -41.45 -9.86 8.04
N MET A 304 -40.93 -8.65 7.87
CA MET A 304 -40.27 -7.94 8.97
C MET A 304 -40.85 -6.54 9.08
N GLU A 305 -41.77 -6.40 10.06
CA GLU A 305 -42.31 -5.14 10.51
C GLU A 305 -41.20 -4.18 10.96
N PHE A 306 -41.12 -3.02 10.32
CA PHE A 306 -40.32 -1.90 10.78
C PHE A 306 -41.09 -1.20 11.93
N SER A 307 -40.76 -1.52 13.17
CA SER A 307 -41.13 -0.71 14.33
C SER A 307 -40.07 0.39 14.53
N ALA A 308 -40.45 1.60 14.24
CA ALA A 308 -39.72 2.79 14.61
C ALA A 308 -39.92 3.08 16.12
N PRO A 309 -38.84 3.52 16.82
CA PRO A 309 -39.02 4.23 18.07
C PRO A 309 -38.45 5.66 17.94
N PHE A 310 -39.33 6.59 17.66
CA PHE A 310 -39.09 8.00 18.03
C PHE A 310 -40.37 8.55 18.64
N ALA A 311 -40.47 8.54 19.95
CA ALA A 311 -41.36 9.36 20.74
C ALA A 311 -40.59 9.97 21.91
N GLY A 312 -40.44 11.23 21.85
CA GLY A 312 -40.17 12.31 22.70
C GLY A 312 -39.95 12.06 24.21
N ASN A 313 -38.96 12.74 24.74
CA ASN A 313 -39.04 13.22 26.12
C ASN A 313 -38.52 14.65 26.18
N GLY A 314 -39.35 15.42 26.88
CA GLY A 314 -39.40 16.86 26.99
C GLY A 314 -38.13 17.52 27.54
N MET A 315 -37.90 18.69 27.00
CA MET A 315 -37.08 19.71 27.61
C MET A 315 -37.89 20.39 28.75
N GLU A 316 -37.40 20.29 29.96
CA GLU A 316 -37.68 21.29 31.01
C GLU A 316 -36.53 22.28 31.07
N PRO A 317 -36.85 23.61 31.28
CA PRO A 317 -35.84 24.67 31.34
C PRO A 317 -35.26 24.77 32.74
N VAL A 318 -33.93 24.76 32.83
CA VAL A 318 -33.23 25.11 34.07
C VAL A 318 -32.98 26.60 34.11
N SER A 319 -33.52 27.23 35.16
CA SER A 319 -33.41 28.63 35.53
C SER A 319 -31.95 29.01 35.84
N SER A 320 -31.64 30.25 35.40
CA SER A 320 -30.54 31.05 35.89
C SER A 320 -30.67 31.30 37.41
N ASP A 321 -29.61 31.09 38.18
CA ASP A 321 -29.01 32.05 39.09
C ASP A 321 -27.87 31.39 39.91
N GLU A 322 -26.87 32.13 40.07
CA GLU A 322 -26.01 32.48 41.21
C GLU A 322 -24.50 32.45 40.92
N ARG A 323 -24.07 33.67 40.95
CA ARG A 323 -22.78 34.27 41.24
C ARG A 323 -22.02 33.63 42.46
N GLY A 324 -20.71 33.67 42.38
CA GLY A 324 -19.88 33.84 43.58
C GLY A 324 -18.57 33.13 43.58
N ALA A 325 -17.52 33.87 43.30
CA ALA A 325 -16.24 34.04 43.97
C ALA A 325 -15.53 32.79 44.59
N VAL A 326 -14.38 32.43 44.16
CA VAL A 326 -13.00 32.73 44.64
C VAL A 326 -12.02 32.15 43.60
#